data_ac230f08e7a1ee93a6971a7cb2837745
#
_entry.id   ac230f08e7a1ee93a6971a7cb2837745
#
_cell.length_a   1.000
_cell.length_b   1.000
_cell.length_c   1.000
_cell.angle_alpha   90.00
_cell.angle_beta   90.00
_cell.angle_gamma   90.00
#
_symmetry.space_group_name_H-M   'P 1'
#
loop_
_entity.id
_entity.type
_entity.pdbx_description
1 polymer ?
#
loop_
_entity_poly.entity_id
_entity_poly.type
_entity_poly.pdbx_seq_one_letter_code
_entity_poly.pdbx_strand_id
1 'polypeptide(L)'
;MLSPMLSLERTGLTALFWAVSSVSLLAADLHTEARQQLVAQELIPAGINNPRVIAAMRKTPRHEFVPRAKQKLAYFDMALPIGGGQTISPPYIVAFMTEQLDPQPTDRVLEIGTGSGYQAAVLSELVRQVYSIEIVESLGRKAKSRLKRLQYRNVHIRIGDGYEGWPEHAPFDKVIVTCSPEKVPQQLIEQLAEGGSLIVPVGQRFQQELWKFTKVDGKLKRESLQATFFVPMTGRAEDLRQILPDSKKPALVNGGFEELLDKSSLPRGWYYVRSGQVESTLDAPMESQVMKFVNSTPGRNAHAMQAFGLDGRHIREIAISYWIRGNRLQAGRSAQEEPGFIIEFYGHNRAPVGFEQRRNGSGSFAWKQASERVQVPVTARLAVIGIGLFGATGEVWWDDMQIKPTGFRPSASTKARAGDQR
;
A
#
# COMPACT_ATOMS: atom_id res chain seq x y z
N MET A 1 5.99 -43.11 -68.41
CA MET A 1 6.87 -43.34 -67.28
C MET A 1 7.34 -41.99 -66.77
N LEU A 2 6.60 -41.33 -65.90
CA LEU A 2 6.99 -40.07 -65.23
C LEU A 2 6.35 -40.05 -63.86
N SER A 3 7.18 -40.13 -62.89
CA SER A 3 6.81 -39.93 -61.47
C SER A 3 6.39 -38.50 -61.15
N PRO A 4 5.46 -38.27 -60.27
CA PRO A 4 5.27 -36.95 -59.69
C PRO A 4 6.05 -36.78 -58.39
N MET A 5 6.87 -35.71 -58.30
CA MET A 5 7.53 -35.23 -57.10
C MET A 5 6.56 -34.44 -56.23
N LEU A 6 6.57 -34.79 -55.00
CA LEU A 6 6.27 -34.14 -53.75
C LEU A 6 6.08 -32.64 -53.73
N SER A 7 4.96 -32.22 -53.07
CA SER A 7 4.81 -30.94 -52.38
C SER A 7 4.46 -31.19 -50.91
N LEU A 8 5.48 -31.29 -50.09
CA LEU A 8 5.36 -31.20 -48.63
C LEU A 8 6.26 -30.05 -48.19
N GLU A 9 5.67 -28.91 -47.91
CA GLU A 9 6.24 -27.87 -47.00
C GLU A 9 5.37 -26.61 -47.09
N ARG A 10 4.27 -26.57 -46.32
CA ARG A 10 3.57 -25.29 -45.97
C ARG A 10 2.65 -25.37 -44.75
N THR A 11 2.61 -26.46 -44.00
CA THR A 11 1.66 -26.62 -42.88
C THR A 11 2.25 -26.34 -41.48
N GLY A 12 3.55 -26.15 -41.32
CA GLY A 12 4.19 -25.97 -40.00
C GLY A 12 4.18 -24.54 -39.44
N LEU A 13 4.19 -23.52 -40.29
CA LEU A 13 4.26 -22.12 -39.86
C LEU A 13 2.90 -21.53 -39.41
N THR A 14 1.80 -21.98 -39.98
CA THR A 14 0.46 -21.49 -39.65
C THR A 14 -0.03 -21.98 -38.29
N ALA A 15 0.30 -23.22 -37.90
CA ALA A 15 -0.10 -23.77 -36.58
C ALA A 15 0.60 -23.07 -35.41
N LEU A 16 1.86 -22.64 -35.59
CA LEU A 16 2.61 -21.92 -34.53
C LEU A 16 2.08 -20.49 -34.33
N PHE A 17 1.64 -19.82 -35.40
CA PHE A 17 1.04 -18.49 -35.33
C PHE A 17 -0.34 -18.50 -34.63
N TRP A 18 -1.15 -19.52 -34.85
CA TRP A 18 -2.45 -19.68 -34.18
C TRP A 18 -2.31 -20.04 -32.71
N ALA A 19 -1.33 -20.85 -32.34
CA ALA A 19 -1.09 -21.22 -30.94
C ALA A 19 -0.59 -20.02 -30.10
N VAL A 20 0.29 -19.18 -30.65
CA VAL A 20 0.78 -17.96 -29.98
C VAL A 20 -0.32 -16.92 -29.88
N SER A 21 -1.17 -16.76 -30.86
CA SER A 21 -2.31 -15.82 -30.82
C SER A 21 -3.38 -16.26 -29.82
N SER A 22 -3.69 -17.56 -29.69
CA SER A 22 -4.67 -18.07 -28.75
C SER A 22 -4.20 -17.97 -27.30
N VAL A 23 -2.93 -18.21 -27.01
CA VAL A 23 -2.34 -18.04 -25.67
C VAL A 23 -2.34 -16.57 -25.27
N SER A 24 -2.07 -15.65 -26.18
CA SER A 24 -2.11 -14.21 -25.91
C SER A 24 -3.52 -13.68 -25.67
N LEU A 25 -4.52 -14.17 -26.39
CA LEU A 25 -5.93 -13.84 -26.17
C LEU A 25 -6.42 -14.39 -24.82
N LEU A 26 -6.07 -15.64 -24.45
CA LEU A 26 -6.44 -16.24 -23.17
C LEU A 26 -5.84 -15.49 -21.99
N ALA A 27 -4.58 -15.06 -22.09
CA ALA A 27 -3.92 -14.28 -21.03
C ALA A 27 -4.50 -12.87 -20.89
N ALA A 28 -4.89 -12.23 -22.00
CA ALA A 28 -5.56 -10.94 -21.99
C ALA A 28 -6.95 -11.03 -21.34
N ASP A 29 -7.65 -12.12 -21.54
CA ASP A 29 -8.97 -12.38 -20.95
C ASP A 29 -8.88 -12.61 -19.44
N LEU A 30 -7.92 -13.42 -18.97
CA LEU A 30 -7.66 -13.66 -17.54
C LEU A 30 -7.31 -12.39 -16.76
N HIS A 31 -6.52 -11.49 -17.31
CA HIS A 31 -6.21 -10.22 -16.67
C HIS A 31 -7.41 -9.27 -16.63
N THR A 32 -8.24 -9.32 -17.64
CA THR A 32 -9.48 -8.53 -17.69
C THR A 32 -10.46 -9.03 -16.64
N GLU A 33 -10.69 -10.34 -16.56
CA GLU A 33 -11.54 -10.94 -15.55
C GLU A 33 -11.05 -10.63 -14.13
N ALA A 34 -9.77 -10.85 -13.81
CA ALA A 34 -9.19 -10.53 -12.51
C ALA A 34 -9.35 -9.05 -12.14
N ARG A 35 -9.25 -8.13 -13.13
CA ARG A 35 -9.49 -6.69 -12.92
C ARG A 35 -10.96 -6.41 -12.57
N GLN A 36 -11.91 -7.03 -13.27
CA GLN A 36 -13.33 -6.86 -12.98
C GLN A 36 -13.68 -7.43 -11.61
N GLN A 37 -13.11 -8.59 -11.25
CA GLN A 37 -13.29 -9.21 -9.93
C GLN A 37 -12.73 -8.33 -8.80
N LEU A 38 -11.52 -7.78 -8.94
CA LEU A 38 -10.96 -6.82 -7.97
C LEU A 38 -11.94 -5.67 -7.71
N VAL A 39 -12.47 -5.05 -8.76
CA VAL A 39 -13.39 -3.92 -8.60
C VAL A 39 -14.70 -4.34 -7.93
N ALA A 40 -15.27 -5.46 -8.35
CA ALA A 40 -16.57 -5.92 -7.86
C ALA A 40 -16.50 -6.51 -6.45
N GLN A 41 -15.42 -7.23 -6.10
CA GLN A 41 -15.33 -8.00 -4.85
C GLN A 41 -14.53 -7.28 -3.75
N GLU A 42 -13.64 -6.34 -4.12
CA GLU A 42 -12.79 -5.64 -3.16
C GLU A 42 -13.10 -4.14 -3.08
N LEU A 43 -13.09 -3.41 -4.22
CA LEU A 43 -13.18 -1.95 -4.18
C LEU A 43 -14.58 -1.45 -3.84
N ILE A 44 -15.62 -1.96 -4.51
CA ILE A 44 -17.00 -1.55 -4.24
C ILE A 44 -17.43 -1.93 -2.82
N PRO A 45 -17.21 -3.18 -2.33
CA PRO A 45 -17.54 -3.53 -0.95
C PRO A 45 -16.72 -2.78 0.10
N ALA A 46 -15.53 -2.26 -0.26
CA ALA A 46 -14.73 -1.40 0.62
C ALA A 46 -15.17 0.07 0.63
N GLY A 47 -16.25 0.42 -0.08
CA GLY A 47 -16.86 1.76 -0.05
C GLY A 47 -16.55 2.66 -1.23
N ILE A 48 -15.89 2.17 -2.30
CA ILE A 48 -15.72 2.96 -3.53
C ILE A 48 -17.04 2.99 -4.29
N ASN A 49 -17.63 4.18 -4.42
CA ASN A 49 -18.99 4.34 -4.94
C ASN A 49 -19.06 5.23 -6.19
N ASN A 50 -18.04 6.05 -6.47
CA ASN A 50 -18.07 6.94 -7.63
C ASN A 50 -17.99 6.13 -8.94
N PRO A 51 -19.06 6.17 -9.80
CA PRO A 51 -19.11 5.33 -11.01
C PRO A 51 -18.01 5.66 -12.02
N ARG A 52 -17.52 6.90 -12.07
CA ARG A 52 -16.43 7.32 -12.95
C ARG A 52 -15.10 6.71 -12.49
N VAL A 53 -14.84 6.73 -11.18
CA VAL A 53 -13.65 6.08 -10.59
C VAL A 53 -13.70 4.57 -10.80
N ILE A 54 -14.85 3.95 -10.54
CA ILE A 54 -15.08 2.51 -10.79
C ILE A 54 -14.79 2.16 -12.26
N ALA A 55 -15.30 2.97 -13.20
CA ALA A 55 -15.06 2.76 -14.63
C ALA A 55 -13.58 2.91 -15.00
N ALA A 56 -12.87 3.92 -14.47
CA ALA A 56 -11.45 4.13 -14.69
C ALA A 56 -10.61 2.94 -14.15
N MET A 57 -10.93 2.45 -12.94
CA MET A 57 -10.26 1.27 -12.35
C MET A 57 -10.51 -0.01 -13.16
N ARG A 58 -11.71 -0.19 -13.71
CA ARG A 58 -12.06 -1.31 -14.62
C ARG A 58 -11.34 -1.24 -15.94
N LYS A 59 -11.07 -0.04 -16.45
CA LYS A 59 -10.42 0.19 -17.75
C LYS A 59 -8.89 0.08 -17.65
N THR A 60 -8.26 0.61 -16.60
CA THR A 60 -6.79 0.73 -16.49
C THR A 60 -6.12 -0.61 -16.18
N PRO A 61 -5.25 -1.16 -17.08
CA PRO A 61 -4.65 -2.48 -16.94
C PRO A 61 -3.47 -2.48 -15.97
N ARG A 62 -3.73 -2.62 -14.66
CA ARG A 62 -2.70 -2.54 -13.61
C ARG A 62 -1.52 -3.48 -13.83
N HIS A 63 -1.73 -4.68 -14.40
CA HIS A 63 -0.66 -5.64 -14.69
C HIS A 63 0.42 -5.09 -15.64
N GLU A 64 0.10 -4.10 -16.46
CA GLU A 64 1.06 -3.40 -17.32
C GLU A 64 1.99 -2.45 -16.55
N PHE A 65 1.63 -2.10 -15.30
CA PHE A 65 2.35 -1.16 -14.45
C PHE A 65 3.21 -1.83 -13.38
N VAL A 66 3.27 -3.15 -13.34
CA VAL A 66 4.09 -3.94 -12.42
C VAL A 66 5.17 -4.72 -13.17
N PRO A 67 6.28 -5.11 -12.52
CA PRO A 67 7.27 -6.01 -13.11
C PRO A 67 6.66 -7.35 -13.53
N ARG A 68 7.14 -7.96 -14.62
CA ARG A 68 6.62 -9.24 -15.14
C ARG A 68 6.48 -10.33 -14.07
N ALA A 69 7.48 -10.46 -13.20
CA ALA A 69 7.46 -11.44 -12.10
C ALA A 69 6.33 -11.21 -11.07
N LYS A 70 5.69 -10.02 -11.06
CA LYS A 70 4.62 -9.63 -10.14
C LYS A 70 3.24 -9.52 -10.80
N GLN A 71 3.13 -9.76 -12.11
CA GLN A 71 1.86 -9.59 -12.84
C GLN A 71 0.73 -10.47 -12.30
N LYS A 72 1.04 -11.68 -11.82
CA LYS A 72 0.05 -12.57 -11.16
C LYS A 72 -0.55 -11.97 -9.88
N LEU A 73 0.15 -11.02 -9.25
CA LEU A 73 -0.28 -10.33 -8.03
C LEU A 73 -0.93 -8.97 -8.32
N ALA A 74 -0.99 -8.54 -9.58
CA ALA A 74 -1.40 -7.18 -9.95
C ALA A 74 -2.82 -6.81 -9.52
N TYR A 75 -3.71 -7.80 -9.39
CA TYR A 75 -5.11 -7.61 -9.06
C TYR A 75 -5.50 -8.05 -7.63
N PHE A 76 -4.48 -8.26 -6.77
CA PHE A 76 -4.69 -8.31 -5.32
C PHE A 76 -4.61 -6.89 -4.73
N ASP A 77 -5.41 -6.59 -3.70
CA ASP A 77 -5.37 -5.28 -3.03
C ASP A 77 -4.15 -5.15 -2.10
N MET A 78 -2.97 -5.04 -2.74
CA MET A 78 -1.68 -4.93 -2.05
C MET A 78 -0.70 -4.03 -2.80
N ALA A 79 0.24 -3.46 -2.05
CA ALA A 79 1.38 -2.75 -2.63
C ALA A 79 2.37 -3.74 -3.24
N LEU A 80 2.98 -3.38 -4.39
CA LEU A 80 3.98 -4.22 -5.06
C LEU A 80 5.25 -3.43 -5.37
N PRO A 81 6.45 -4.00 -5.18
CA PRO A 81 7.71 -3.35 -5.53
C PRO A 81 7.80 -3.07 -7.02
N ILE A 82 8.24 -1.86 -7.39
CA ILE A 82 8.45 -1.43 -8.78
C ILE A 82 9.91 -1.09 -9.11
N GLY A 83 10.82 -1.26 -8.13
CA GLY A 83 12.23 -0.90 -8.19
C GLY A 83 12.50 0.48 -7.58
N GLY A 84 13.80 0.83 -7.44
CA GLY A 84 14.21 2.10 -6.86
C GLY A 84 13.76 2.32 -5.40
N GLY A 85 13.49 1.25 -4.65
CA GLY A 85 12.93 1.36 -3.30
C GLY A 85 11.47 1.83 -3.27
N GLN A 86 10.78 1.88 -4.42
CA GLN A 86 9.41 2.37 -4.56
C GLN A 86 8.41 1.24 -4.78
N THR A 87 7.13 1.53 -4.52
CA THR A 87 6.02 0.60 -4.69
C THR A 87 4.90 1.22 -5.50
N ILE A 88 4.13 0.40 -6.23
CA ILE A 88 2.81 0.78 -6.71
C ILE A 88 1.82 0.58 -5.56
N SER A 89 1.02 1.59 -5.25
CA SER A 89 0.05 1.56 -4.15
C SER A 89 -1.00 0.46 -4.34
N PRO A 90 -1.62 -0.06 -3.25
CA PRO A 90 -2.77 -0.97 -3.35
C PRO A 90 -3.88 -0.38 -4.23
N PRO A 91 -4.60 -1.18 -5.01
CA PRO A 91 -5.72 -0.72 -5.83
C PRO A 91 -6.77 0.10 -5.08
N TYR A 92 -7.12 -0.32 -3.86
CA TYR A 92 -8.06 0.43 -3.03
C TYR A 92 -7.57 1.84 -2.73
N ILE A 93 -6.31 2.01 -2.36
CA ILE A 93 -5.74 3.33 -2.04
C ILE A 93 -5.77 4.24 -3.26
N VAL A 94 -5.44 3.71 -4.44
CA VAL A 94 -5.54 4.45 -5.71
C VAL A 94 -6.98 4.89 -5.97
N ALA A 95 -7.95 3.99 -5.85
CA ALA A 95 -9.36 4.29 -6.05
C ALA A 95 -9.88 5.28 -4.99
N PHE A 96 -9.56 5.06 -3.71
CA PHE A 96 -9.99 5.92 -2.61
C PHE A 96 -9.46 7.35 -2.75
N MET A 97 -8.14 7.51 -2.96
CA MET A 97 -7.57 8.85 -3.16
C MET A 97 -8.16 9.55 -4.38
N THR A 98 -8.39 8.81 -5.47
CA THR A 98 -9.02 9.36 -6.68
C THR A 98 -10.47 9.78 -6.42
N GLU A 99 -11.24 8.99 -5.68
CA GLU A 99 -12.63 9.32 -5.32
C GLU A 99 -12.70 10.54 -4.40
N GLN A 100 -11.83 10.60 -3.36
CA GLN A 100 -11.78 11.74 -2.44
C GLN A 100 -11.29 13.04 -3.12
N LEU A 101 -10.46 12.92 -4.15
CA LEU A 101 -10.01 14.06 -4.97
C LEU A 101 -11.16 14.64 -5.81
N ASP A 102 -12.14 13.83 -6.16
CA ASP A 102 -13.29 14.15 -7.03
C ASP A 102 -12.88 14.86 -8.32
N PRO A 103 -12.07 14.22 -9.19
CA PRO A 103 -11.56 14.85 -10.42
C PRO A 103 -12.67 15.05 -11.44
N GLN A 104 -12.71 16.21 -12.09
CA GLN A 104 -13.69 16.55 -13.12
C GLN A 104 -13.08 16.48 -14.54
N PRO A 105 -13.87 16.25 -15.60
CA PRO A 105 -13.36 16.12 -16.98
C PRO A 105 -12.58 17.33 -17.50
N THR A 106 -12.81 18.51 -16.92
CA THR A 106 -12.13 19.75 -17.27
C THR A 106 -10.84 19.99 -16.50
N ASP A 107 -10.58 19.21 -15.45
CA ASP A 107 -9.50 19.46 -14.50
C ASP A 107 -8.11 19.26 -15.10
N ARG A 108 -7.18 20.04 -14.58
CA ARG A 108 -5.72 19.88 -14.68
C ARG A 108 -5.23 19.38 -13.33
N VAL A 109 -4.70 18.17 -13.33
CA VAL A 109 -4.25 17.49 -12.10
C VAL A 109 -2.72 17.44 -12.04
N LEU A 110 -2.15 17.84 -10.89
CA LEU A 110 -0.74 17.58 -10.57
C LEU A 110 -0.63 16.34 -9.70
N GLU A 111 0.17 15.38 -10.13
CA GLU A 111 0.56 14.19 -9.36
C GLU A 111 2.03 14.30 -8.93
N ILE A 112 2.30 14.03 -7.65
CA ILE A 112 3.66 13.92 -7.11
C ILE A 112 3.94 12.47 -6.76
N GLY A 113 4.94 11.87 -7.44
CA GLY A 113 5.29 10.46 -7.31
C GLY A 113 4.70 9.59 -8.41
N THR A 114 5.13 9.79 -9.66
CA THR A 114 4.67 9.01 -10.83
C THR A 114 4.84 7.50 -10.63
N GLY A 115 5.98 7.07 -10.04
CA GLY A 115 6.32 5.67 -9.82
C GLY A 115 6.23 4.83 -11.09
N SER A 116 5.26 3.92 -11.14
CA SER A 116 4.99 3.10 -12.32
C SER A 116 4.18 3.82 -13.40
N GLY A 117 3.50 4.93 -13.07
CA GLY A 117 2.54 5.63 -13.91
C GLY A 117 1.08 5.15 -13.76
N TYR A 118 0.79 4.27 -12.80
CA TYR A 118 -0.54 3.68 -12.66
C TYR A 118 -1.58 4.70 -12.18
N GLN A 119 -1.27 5.50 -11.13
CA GLN A 119 -2.17 6.54 -10.65
C GLN A 119 -2.42 7.59 -11.76
N ALA A 120 -1.37 8.02 -12.47
CA ALA A 120 -1.48 8.91 -13.62
C ALA A 120 -2.41 8.34 -14.71
N ALA A 121 -2.31 7.03 -15.00
CA ALA A 121 -3.17 6.37 -15.98
C ALA A 121 -4.64 6.33 -15.53
N VAL A 122 -4.92 6.08 -14.25
CA VAL A 122 -6.29 6.12 -13.70
C VAL A 122 -6.86 7.53 -13.80
N LEU A 123 -6.09 8.56 -13.40
CA LEU A 123 -6.50 9.97 -13.50
C LEU A 123 -6.73 10.40 -14.95
N SER A 124 -5.92 9.93 -15.88
CA SER A 124 -6.02 10.23 -17.31
C SER A 124 -7.40 9.91 -17.91
N GLU A 125 -8.11 8.91 -17.37
CA GLU A 125 -9.46 8.54 -17.79
C GLU A 125 -10.55 9.49 -17.28
N LEU A 126 -10.21 10.39 -16.34
CA LEU A 126 -11.16 11.19 -15.58
C LEU A 126 -11.04 12.69 -15.84
N VAL A 127 -9.88 13.15 -16.33
CA VAL A 127 -9.53 14.57 -16.38
C VAL A 127 -9.00 15.02 -17.74
N ARG A 128 -8.94 16.33 -17.93
CA ARG A 128 -8.41 16.93 -19.17
C ARG A 128 -6.91 16.68 -19.33
N GLN A 129 -6.10 16.91 -18.27
CA GLN A 129 -4.64 16.79 -18.29
C GLN A 129 -4.10 16.30 -16.95
N VAL A 130 -3.11 15.42 -16.98
CA VAL A 130 -2.33 14.98 -15.83
C VAL A 130 -0.89 15.42 -16.00
N TYR A 131 -0.36 16.14 -15.01
CA TYR A 131 1.04 16.53 -14.90
C TYR A 131 1.62 15.72 -13.74
N SER A 132 2.64 14.91 -13.99
CA SER A 132 3.17 13.99 -13.00
C SER A 132 4.68 14.13 -12.86
N ILE A 133 5.18 14.20 -11.62
CA ILE A 133 6.59 14.41 -11.31
C ILE A 133 7.16 13.17 -10.63
N GLU A 134 8.35 12.73 -11.10
CA GLU A 134 9.07 11.60 -10.55
C GLU A 134 10.53 11.96 -10.29
N ILE A 135 10.99 11.76 -9.05
CA ILE A 135 12.37 12.07 -8.66
C ILE A 135 13.33 10.94 -9.07
N VAL A 136 12.87 9.69 -9.10
CA VAL A 136 13.68 8.55 -9.51
C VAL A 136 13.71 8.47 -11.04
N GLU A 137 14.77 8.99 -11.64
CA GLU A 137 14.90 9.15 -13.10
C GLU A 137 14.58 7.86 -13.87
N SER A 138 15.09 6.72 -13.42
CA SER A 138 14.86 5.42 -14.08
C SER A 138 13.38 5.00 -14.07
N LEU A 139 12.62 5.35 -13.03
CA LEU A 139 11.17 5.12 -12.96
C LEU A 139 10.42 6.10 -13.87
N GLY A 140 10.74 7.40 -13.82
CA GLY A 140 10.12 8.41 -14.67
C GLY A 140 10.28 8.10 -16.16
N ARG A 141 11.47 7.70 -16.60
CA ARG A 141 11.72 7.28 -18.00
C ARG A 141 10.90 6.04 -18.39
N LYS A 142 10.82 5.02 -17.52
CA LYS A 142 10.01 3.81 -17.73
C LYS A 142 8.52 4.13 -17.77
N ALA A 143 8.02 4.98 -16.86
CA ALA A 143 6.63 5.40 -16.82
C ALA A 143 6.25 6.17 -18.10
N LYS A 144 7.07 7.14 -18.54
CA LYS A 144 6.87 7.90 -19.77
C LYS A 144 6.76 6.98 -20.99
N SER A 145 7.68 6.01 -21.15
CA SER A 145 7.65 5.04 -22.24
C SER A 145 6.40 4.14 -22.19
N ARG A 146 6.03 3.67 -20.99
CA ARG A 146 4.86 2.81 -20.78
C ARG A 146 3.56 3.55 -21.11
N LEU A 147 3.36 4.74 -20.58
CA LEU A 147 2.17 5.55 -20.81
C LEU A 147 2.02 5.90 -22.29
N LYS A 148 3.12 6.22 -22.99
CA LYS A 148 3.13 6.43 -24.44
C LYS A 148 2.70 5.16 -25.20
N ARG A 149 3.25 3.98 -24.84
CA ARG A 149 2.90 2.68 -25.45
C ARG A 149 1.43 2.33 -25.24
N LEU A 150 0.89 2.64 -24.04
CA LEU A 150 -0.51 2.39 -23.68
C LEU A 150 -1.46 3.52 -24.13
N GLN A 151 -0.96 4.50 -24.90
CA GLN A 151 -1.72 5.60 -25.51
C GLN A 151 -2.39 6.58 -24.53
N TYR A 152 -1.87 6.75 -23.31
CA TYR A 152 -2.29 7.80 -22.39
C TYR A 152 -1.71 9.15 -22.83
N ARG A 153 -2.40 9.86 -23.75
CA ARG A 153 -1.87 11.04 -24.47
C ARG A 153 -1.96 12.35 -23.67
N ASN A 154 -2.81 12.40 -22.65
CA ASN A 154 -3.02 13.56 -21.78
C ASN A 154 -2.20 13.51 -20.49
N VAL A 155 -1.17 12.63 -20.40
CA VAL A 155 -0.26 12.53 -19.27
C VAL A 155 1.11 13.08 -19.64
N HIS A 156 1.56 14.07 -18.87
CA HIS A 156 2.87 14.72 -19.01
C HIS A 156 3.76 14.32 -17.85
N ILE A 157 4.96 13.81 -18.13
CA ILE A 157 5.91 13.36 -17.10
C ILE A 157 7.13 14.30 -17.07
N ARG A 158 7.44 14.83 -15.87
CA ARG A 158 8.65 15.56 -15.54
C ARG A 158 9.50 14.72 -14.59
N ILE A 159 10.81 14.64 -14.86
CA ILE A 159 11.80 14.08 -13.93
C ILE A 159 12.32 15.24 -13.09
N GLY A 160 12.19 15.14 -11.76
CA GLY A 160 12.59 16.19 -10.84
C GLY A 160 12.03 16.00 -9.43
N ASP A 161 12.36 16.95 -8.54
CA ASP A 161 11.84 16.95 -7.18
C ASP A 161 10.40 17.47 -7.16
N GLY A 162 9.49 16.63 -6.68
CA GLY A 162 8.07 16.98 -6.56
C GLY A 162 7.77 18.02 -5.49
N TYR A 163 8.74 18.31 -4.59
CA TYR A 163 8.61 19.37 -3.60
C TYR A 163 8.36 20.75 -4.23
N GLU A 164 8.95 21.00 -5.39
CA GLU A 164 8.83 22.27 -6.13
C GLU A 164 7.52 22.38 -6.93
N GLY A 165 6.79 21.27 -7.10
CA GLY A 165 5.63 21.25 -7.99
C GLY A 165 6.00 21.49 -9.45
N TRP A 166 5.08 22.10 -10.22
CA TRP A 166 5.27 22.39 -11.64
C TRP A 166 4.73 23.79 -12.00
N PRO A 167 5.43 24.86 -11.61
CA PRO A 167 4.94 26.25 -11.70
C PRO A 167 4.51 26.68 -13.11
N GLU A 168 5.19 26.18 -14.16
CA GLU A 168 4.93 26.55 -15.55
C GLU A 168 3.54 26.08 -16.04
N HIS A 169 2.93 25.16 -15.29
CA HIS A 169 1.60 24.65 -15.59
C HIS A 169 0.56 24.95 -14.50
N ALA A 170 0.93 25.70 -13.47
CA ALA A 170 -0.01 26.17 -12.45
C ALA A 170 -0.99 27.23 -13.01
N PRO A 171 -2.15 27.45 -12.38
CA PRO A 171 -2.67 26.69 -11.25
C PRO A 171 -3.26 25.32 -11.65
N PHE A 172 -3.33 24.39 -10.68
CA PHE A 172 -3.95 23.09 -10.82
C PHE A 172 -5.28 23.02 -10.09
N ASP A 173 -6.29 22.42 -10.70
CA ASP A 173 -7.60 22.22 -10.08
C ASP A 173 -7.51 21.15 -8.97
N LYS A 174 -6.64 20.17 -9.15
CA LYS A 174 -6.43 19.08 -8.21
C LYS A 174 -4.94 18.76 -8.08
N VAL A 175 -4.52 18.43 -6.84
CA VAL A 175 -3.18 17.92 -6.56
C VAL A 175 -3.30 16.61 -5.81
N ILE A 176 -2.56 15.57 -6.23
CA ILE A 176 -2.47 14.29 -5.55
C ILE A 176 -1.02 13.95 -5.27
N VAL A 177 -0.71 13.63 -4.02
CA VAL A 177 0.65 13.27 -3.59
C VAL A 177 0.66 11.81 -3.19
N THR A 178 1.44 10.99 -3.90
CA THR A 178 1.53 9.53 -3.69
C THR A 178 2.80 9.11 -2.96
N CYS A 179 3.39 10.04 -2.23
CA CYS A 179 4.52 9.85 -1.30
C CYS A 179 4.30 10.76 -0.09
N SER A 180 4.95 10.46 1.06
CA SER A 180 4.65 11.15 2.31
C SER A 180 5.71 12.17 2.70
N PRO A 181 5.44 13.47 2.62
CA PRO A 181 6.20 14.51 3.32
C PRO A 181 5.82 14.52 4.81
N GLU A 182 6.67 15.12 5.67
CA GLU A 182 6.31 15.39 7.07
C GLU A 182 5.25 16.50 7.17
N LYS A 183 5.34 17.49 6.30
CA LYS A 183 4.41 18.62 6.18
C LYS A 183 4.09 18.85 4.70
N VAL A 184 2.93 19.40 4.41
CA VAL A 184 2.55 19.77 3.04
C VAL A 184 3.54 20.80 2.48
N PRO A 185 4.20 20.58 1.33
CA PRO A 185 5.05 21.57 0.70
C PRO A 185 4.27 22.84 0.34
N GLN A 186 4.80 23.99 0.72
CA GLN A 186 4.15 25.29 0.48
C GLN A 186 3.93 25.55 -1.02
N GLN A 187 4.85 25.13 -1.85
CA GLN A 187 4.78 25.27 -3.31
C GLN A 187 3.56 24.57 -3.93
N LEU A 188 3.14 23.41 -3.36
CA LEU A 188 1.95 22.72 -3.84
C LEU A 188 0.66 23.46 -3.47
N ILE A 189 0.67 24.15 -2.32
CA ILE A 189 -0.45 25.00 -1.87
C ILE A 189 -0.60 26.24 -2.76
N GLU A 190 0.52 26.85 -3.09
CA GLU A 190 0.56 28.05 -3.95
C GLU A 190 0.07 27.73 -5.38
N GLN A 191 0.45 26.54 -5.90
CA GLN A 191 0.07 26.08 -7.23
C GLN A 191 -1.35 25.49 -7.29
N LEU A 192 -2.06 25.33 -6.16
CA LEU A 192 -3.45 24.88 -6.13
C LEU A 192 -4.38 26.05 -6.47
N ALA A 193 -5.31 25.82 -7.40
CA ALA A 193 -6.35 26.79 -7.77
C ALA A 193 -7.30 27.10 -6.58
N GLU A 194 -7.93 28.26 -6.62
CA GLU A 194 -9.04 28.55 -5.71
C GLU A 194 -10.19 27.57 -5.96
N GLY A 195 -10.79 27.03 -4.90
CA GLY A 195 -11.74 25.92 -4.96
C GLY A 195 -11.11 24.55 -5.23
N GLY A 196 -9.81 24.51 -5.50
CA GLY A 196 -9.07 23.27 -5.78
C GLY A 196 -8.89 22.38 -4.56
N SER A 197 -8.62 21.09 -4.80
CA SER A 197 -8.41 20.08 -3.74
C SER A 197 -7.04 19.43 -3.85
N LEU A 198 -6.39 19.23 -2.69
CA LEU A 198 -5.12 18.53 -2.54
C LEU A 198 -5.30 17.31 -1.63
N ILE A 199 -4.88 16.12 -2.08
CA ILE A 199 -4.83 14.93 -1.25
C ILE A 199 -3.37 14.52 -1.04
N VAL A 200 -2.97 14.35 0.23
CA VAL A 200 -1.59 14.06 0.59
C VAL A 200 -1.50 13.25 1.89
N PRO A 201 -0.67 12.20 1.95
CA PRO A 201 -0.32 11.51 3.19
C PRO A 201 0.72 12.34 3.94
N VAL A 202 0.38 12.85 5.12
CA VAL A 202 1.25 13.71 5.94
C VAL A 202 1.56 13.03 7.26
N GLY A 203 2.77 13.16 7.75
CA GLY A 203 3.15 12.72 9.08
C GLY A 203 4.57 12.19 9.19
N GLN A 204 4.83 11.50 10.31
CA GLN A 204 6.10 10.85 10.56
C GLN A 204 6.35 9.71 9.58
N ARG A 205 7.60 9.21 9.52
CA ARG A 205 8.01 8.20 8.54
C ARG A 205 7.14 6.94 8.52
N PHE A 206 6.60 6.51 9.66
CA PHE A 206 5.79 5.30 9.81
C PHE A 206 4.37 5.58 10.31
N GLN A 207 4.06 6.83 10.68
CA GLN A 207 2.76 7.25 11.16
C GLN A 207 2.27 8.41 10.31
N GLN A 208 1.38 8.11 9.38
CA GLN A 208 0.87 9.06 8.40
C GLN A 208 -0.66 9.04 8.38
N GLU A 209 -1.25 10.20 8.19
CA GLU A 209 -2.67 10.35 7.92
C GLU A 209 -2.85 10.91 6.52
N LEU A 210 -3.81 10.38 5.80
CA LEU A 210 -4.22 10.91 4.51
C LEU A 210 -5.15 12.09 4.74
N TRP A 211 -4.73 13.25 4.29
CA TRP A 211 -5.47 14.49 4.43
C TRP A 211 -6.00 14.98 3.08
N LYS A 212 -7.23 15.50 3.10
CA LYS A 212 -7.77 16.32 2.04
C LYS A 212 -7.72 17.77 2.47
N PHE A 213 -7.18 18.61 1.60
CA PHE A 213 -7.19 20.06 1.74
C PHE A 213 -8.01 20.67 0.61
N THR A 214 -8.83 21.65 0.91
CA THR A 214 -9.55 22.45 -0.09
C THR A 214 -9.18 23.91 0.09
N LYS A 215 -8.78 24.60 -0.98
CA LYS A 215 -8.43 26.00 -0.95
C LYS A 215 -9.70 26.85 -1.07
N VAL A 216 -9.97 27.67 -0.05
CA VAL A 216 -11.16 28.55 0.01
C VAL A 216 -10.73 29.90 0.56
N ASP A 217 -10.95 30.98 -0.20
CA ASP A 217 -10.52 32.33 0.13
C ASP A 217 -9.02 32.42 0.47
N GLY A 218 -8.20 31.74 -0.34
CA GLY A 218 -6.75 31.66 -0.18
C GLY A 218 -6.27 30.83 1.02
N LYS A 219 -7.17 30.23 1.81
CA LYS A 219 -6.84 29.40 2.99
C LYS A 219 -7.15 27.93 2.74
N LEU A 220 -6.42 27.04 3.41
CA LEU A 220 -6.67 25.61 3.35
C LEU A 220 -7.65 25.18 4.45
N LYS A 221 -8.79 24.63 4.05
CA LYS A 221 -9.63 23.81 4.92
C LYS A 221 -9.13 22.38 4.85
N ARG A 222 -8.95 21.73 5.99
CA ARG A 222 -8.42 20.37 6.08
C ARG A 222 -9.45 19.37 6.60
N GLU A 223 -9.37 18.15 6.11
CA GLU A 223 -10.20 17.02 6.52
C GLU A 223 -9.28 15.79 6.63
N SER A 224 -9.28 15.10 7.78
CA SER A 224 -8.59 13.83 7.95
C SER A 224 -9.45 12.72 7.35
N LEU A 225 -8.85 11.87 6.50
CA LEU A 225 -9.57 10.81 5.81
C LEU A 225 -9.36 9.45 6.48
N GLN A 226 -8.10 9.01 6.58
CA GLN A 226 -7.74 7.74 7.22
C GLN A 226 -6.24 7.68 7.51
N ALA A 227 -5.84 6.79 8.42
CA ALA A 227 -4.43 6.43 8.59
C ALA A 227 -3.91 5.71 7.34
N THR A 228 -2.65 5.92 6.99
CA THR A 228 -2.06 5.40 5.76
C THR A 228 -0.55 5.16 5.90
N PHE A 229 0.04 4.44 4.92
CA PHE A 229 1.47 4.22 4.88
C PHE A 229 2.01 4.32 3.45
N PHE A 230 2.69 5.42 3.17
CA PHE A 230 3.34 5.69 1.89
C PHE A 230 4.87 5.69 2.03
N VAL A 231 5.54 5.52 0.90
CA VAL A 231 6.97 5.80 0.77
C VAL A 231 7.25 7.27 1.12
N PRO A 232 8.39 7.61 1.74
CA PRO A 232 8.75 9.01 1.98
C PRO A 232 8.79 9.81 0.68
N MET A 233 8.41 11.07 0.75
CA MET A 233 8.67 12.03 -0.31
C MET A 233 10.16 12.36 -0.29
N THR A 234 10.93 11.67 -1.14
CA THR A 234 12.39 11.84 -1.26
C THR A 234 12.75 13.19 -1.88
N GLY A 235 14.02 13.61 -1.76
CA GLY A 235 14.48 14.95 -2.14
C GLY A 235 14.32 15.93 -0.99
N ARG A 236 14.08 17.20 -1.29
CA ARG A 236 14.04 18.29 -0.30
C ARG A 236 13.08 18.06 0.86
N ALA A 237 11.93 17.40 0.62
CA ALA A 237 10.97 17.09 1.69
C ALA A 237 11.55 16.15 2.73
N GLU A 238 12.35 15.16 2.33
CA GLU A 238 13.01 14.23 3.25
C GLU A 238 14.19 14.87 3.96
N ASP A 239 14.96 15.74 3.28
CA ASP A 239 16.06 16.49 3.89
C ASP A 239 15.59 17.44 5.00
N LEU A 240 14.36 17.94 4.88
CA LEU A 240 13.72 18.81 5.86
C LEU A 240 13.01 18.04 6.99
N ARG A 241 12.97 16.71 6.94
CA ARG A 241 12.29 15.88 7.95
C ARG A 241 12.95 16.03 9.32
N GLN A 242 12.15 16.39 10.32
CA GLN A 242 12.61 16.66 11.68
C GLN A 242 12.44 15.44 12.60
N ILE A 243 11.40 14.64 12.39
CA ILE A 243 11.06 13.51 13.25
C ILE A 243 11.51 12.21 12.58
N LEU A 244 12.59 11.62 13.14
CA LEU A 244 13.11 10.33 12.71
C LEU A 244 12.89 9.30 13.84
N PRO A 245 12.07 8.26 13.61
CA PRO A 245 11.83 7.21 14.59
C PRO A 245 13.13 6.46 14.93
N ASP A 246 13.34 6.17 16.23
CA ASP A 246 14.48 5.35 16.66
C ASP A 246 14.24 3.88 16.34
N SER A 247 14.83 3.40 15.27
CA SER A 247 14.71 2.00 14.83
C SER A 247 15.36 0.98 15.78
N LYS A 248 16.05 1.42 16.84
CA LYS A 248 16.56 0.57 17.92
C LYS A 248 15.55 0.38 19.04
N LYS A 249 14.48 1.16 19.03
CA LYS A 249 13.36 1.10 19.99
C LYS A 249 12.03 0.94 19.25
N PRO A 250 11.81 -0.18 18.55
CA PRO A 250 10.56 -0.41 17.85
C PRO A 250 9.40 -0.41 18.84
N ALA A 251 8.32 0.29 18.47
CA ALA A 251 7.09 0.33 19.25
C ALA A 251 5.90 0.47 18.31
N LEU A 252 4.75 -0.03 18.74
CA LEU A 252 3.46 0.29 18.13
C LEU A 252 2.90 1.56 18.77
N VAL A 253 2.19 2.33 17.96
CA VAL A 253 1.41 3.47 18.39
C VAL A 253 -0.02 3.00 18.57
N ASN A 254 -0.69 3.46 19.65
CA ASN A 254 -2.10 3.16 19.88
C ASN A 254 -2.42 1.65 19.82
N GLY A 255 -1.62 0.85 20.53
CA GLY A 255 -1.82 -0.60 20.59
C GLY A 255 -3.04 -1.03 21.41
N GLY A 256 -3.55 -0.16 22.29
CA GLY A 256 -4.81 -0.33 23.03
C GLY A 256 -6.02 0.24 22.29
N PHE A 257 -5.85 0.81 21.06
CA PHE A 257 -6.92 1.33 20.22
C PHE A 257 -7.75 2.49 20.78
N GLU A 258 -7.30 3.15 21.84
CA GLU A 258 -8.02 4.24 22.53
C GLU A 258 -8.09 5.55 21.73
N GLU A 259 -7.16 5.76 20.79
CA GLU A 259 -7.13 6.95 19.95
C GLU A 259 -7.81 6.67 18.62
N LEU A 260 -8.90 7.40 18.33
CA LEU A 260 -9.63 7.31 17.07
C LEU A 260 -9.27 8.46 16.13
N LEU A 261 -9.46 8.24 14.83
CA LEU A 261 -9.50 9.30 13.85
C LEU A 261 -10.80 10.09 14.00
N ASP A 262 -10.74 11.40 13.76
CA ASP A 262 -11.86 12.30 13.94
C ASP A 262 -13.15 11.77 13.28
N LYS A 263 -14.23 11.68 14.07
CA LYS A 263 -15.58 11.29 13.63
C LYS A 263 -15.67 9.89 12.98
N SER A 264 -14.75 9.00 13.27
CA SER A 264 -14.76 7.64 12.74
C SER A 264 -14.55 6.59 13.84
N SER A 265 -14.83 5.33 13.54
CA SER A 265 -14.47 4.17 14.37
C SER A 265 -13.12 3.56 13.97
N LEU A 266 -12.29 4.29 13.21
CA LEU A 266 -10.98 3.82 12.78
C LEU A 266 -9.91 4.21 13.79
N PRO A 267 -9.01 3.30 14.17
CA PRO A 267 -7.94 3.57 15.11
C PRO A 267 -6.84 4.44 14.49
N ARG A 268 -6.40 5.48 15.20
CA ARG A 268 -5.23 6.27 14.80
C ARG A 268 -3.99 5.39 14.76
N GLY A 269 -3.15 5.60 13.74
CA GLY A 269 -1.90 4.85 13.58
C GLY A 269 -2.03 3.47 12.94
N TRP A 270 -3.23 2.91 12.83
CA TRP A 270 -3.50 1.66 12.12
C TRP A 270 -4.14 1.94 10.77
N TYR A 271 -3.55 1.42 9.71
CA TYR A 271 -3.98 1.68 8.34
C TYR A 271 -4.43 0.41 7.61
N TYR A 272 -5.02 0.59 6.44
CA TYR A 272 -5.61 -0.48 5.63
C TYR A 272 -6.62 -1.33 6.40
N VAL A 273 -7.40 -0.68 7.26
CA VAL A 273 -8.47 -1.35 8.00
C VAL A 273 -9.53 -1.88 7.03
N ARG A 274 -9.75 -3.18 7.06
CA ARG A 274 -10.74 -3.90 6.26
C ARG A 274 -11.63 -4.71 7.17
N SER A 275 -12.94 -4.56 7.00
CA SER A 275 -13.95 -5.29 7.78
C SER A 275 -13.66 -5.26 9.29
N GLY A 276 -13.18 -4.11 9.77
CA GLY A 276 -12.78 -3.88 11.15
C GLY A 276 -13.15 -2.48 11.63
N GLN A 277 -13.37 -2.36 12.92
CA GLN A 277 -13.66 -1.10 13.61
C GLN A 277 -13.27 -1.18 15.08
N VAL A 278 -13.08 -0.05 15.71
CA VAL A 278 -12.96 0.02 17.16
C VAL A 278 -14.36 0.06 17.77
N GLU A 279 -14.57 -0.73 18.81
CA GLU A 279 -15.79 -0.71 19.64
C GLU A 279 -15.45 -0.55 21.10
N SER A 280 -16.32 0.12 21.86
CA SER A 280 -16.22 0.20 23.31
C SER A 280 -16.92 -1.00 23.94
N THR A 281 -16.28 -1.64 24.92
CA THR A 281 -16.84 -2.75 25.67
C THR A 281 -16.43 -2.73 27.12
N LEU A 282 -17.34 -3.16 28.02
CA LEU A 282 -17.09 -3.20 29.47
C LEU A 282 -16.16 -4.34 29.89
N ASP A 283 -15.95 -5.33 29.02
CA ASP A 283 -15.08 -6.49 29.26
C ASP A 283 -13.74 -6.39 28.54
N ALA A 284 -13.34 -5.18 28.10
CA ALA A 284 -12.02 -4.93 27.53
C ALA A 284 -10.93 -5.27 28.56
N PRO A 285 -9.84 -5.95 28.17
CA PRO A 285 -8.74 -6.26 29.09
C PRO A 285 -8.00 -5.03 29.61
N MET A 286 -7.89 -3.99 28.77
CA MET A 286 -7.24 -2.72 29.12
C MET A 286 -8.15 -1.58 28.67
N GLU A 287 -8.32 -0.58 29.54
CA GLU A 287 -9.15 0.62 29.31
C GLU A 287 -10.58 0.29 28.81
N SER A 288 -11.02 0.79 27.65
CA SER A 288 -12.43 0.64 27.25
C SER A 288 -12.66 0.29 25.79
N GLN A 289 -11.62 0.37 24.94
CA GLN A 289 -11.76 0.18 23.50
C GLN A 289 -10.98 -1.04 23.02
N VAL A 290 -11.51 -1.68 22.00
CA VAL A 290 -10.91 -2.86 21.39
C VAL A 290 -11.05 -2.81 19.87
N MET A 291 -10.09 -3.37 19.15
CA MET A 291 -10.19 -3.52 17.70
C MET A 291 -10.93 -4.80 17.36
N LYS A 292 -12.09 -4.70 16.70
CA LYS A 292 -12.90 -5.81 16.26
C LYS A 292 -12.85 -6.00 14.75
N PHE A 293 -12.69 -7.25 14.31
CA PHE A 293 -12.86 -7.65 12.91
C PHE A 293 -14.00 -8.65 12.78
N VAL A 294 -14.80 -8.50 11.71
CA VAL A 294 -15.92 -9.39 11.38
C VAL A 294 -15.83 -9.80 9.92
N ASN A 295 -15.89 -11.09 9.66
CA ASN A 295 -15.92 -11.61 8.31
C ASN A 295 -16.85 -12.84 8.21
N SER A 296 -17.79 -12.80 7.27
CA SER A 296 -18.69 -13.92 6.97
C SER A 296 -18.36 -14.62 5.64
N THR A 297 -17.41 -14.09 4.86
CA THR A 297 -17.10 -14.60 3.52
C THR A 297 -15.67 -15.15 3.49
N PRO A 298 -15.47 -16.48 3.36
CA PRO A 298 -14.12 -17.06 3.31
C PRO A 298 -13.28 -16.44 2.18
N GLY A 299 -12.02 -16.09 2.49
CA GLY A 299 -11.08 -15.47 1.57
C GLY A 299 -11.21 -13.95 1.47
N ARG A 300 -12.20 -13.31 2.08
CA ARG A 300 -12.32 -11.85 2.13
C ARG A 300 -11.39 -11.27 3.18
N ASN A 301 -10.67 -10.20 2.83
CA ASN A 301 -9.75 -9.53 3.74
C ASN A 301 -10.48 -8.85 4.92
N ALA A 302 -10.01 -9.12 6.15
CA ALA A 302 -10.43 -8.46 7.37
C ALA A 302 -9.20 -8.31 8.27
N HIS A 303 -8.58 -7.13 8.24
CA HIS A 303 -7.32 -6.85 8.94
C HIS A 303 -7.07 -5.36 9.13
N ALA A 304 -6.12 -5.03 9.97
CA ALA A 304 -5.48 -3.71 10.08
C ALA A 304 -3.96 -3.89 10.11
N MET A 305 -3.20 -2.87 9.70
CA MET A 305 -1.75 -2.91 9.63
C MET A 305 -1.12 -1.70 10.29
N GLN A 306 0.11 -1.88 10.79
CA GLN A 306 0.96 -0.78 11.25
C GLN A 306 2.41 -1.02 10.89
N ALA A 307 3.12 0.03 10.42
CA ALA A 307 4.55 0.00 10.16
C ALA A 307 5.33 0.61 11.33
N PHE A 308 6.55 0.13 11.54
CA PHE A 308 7.48 0.68 12.50
C PHE A 308 8.94 0.48 12.07
N GLY A 309 9.81 1.37 12.54
CA GLY A 309 11.24 1.26 12.30
C GLY A 309 11.85 0.12 13.09
N LEU A 310 12.74 -0.66 12.47
CA LEU A 310 13.40 -1.79 13.12
C LEU A 310 14.81 -2.00 12.52
N ASP A 311 15.85 -1.86 13.34
CA ASP A 311 17.23 -2.11 12.88
C ASP A 311 17.70 -3.52 13.23
N GLY A 312 17.59 -4.44 12.27
CA GLY A 312 18.03 -5.83 12.39
C GLY A 312 19.55 -6.00 12.62
N ARG A 313 20.38 -4.98 12.43
CA ARG A 313 21.81 -5.03 12.80
C ARG A 313 22.01 -5.00 14.31
N HIS A 314 21.06 -4.43 15.06
CA HIS A 314 21.10 -4.31 16.52
C HIS A 314 20.14 -5.30 17.18
N ILE A 315 18.93 -5.43 16.68
CA ILE A 315 17.87 -6.27 17.25
C ILE A 315 17.89 -7.62 16.55
N ARG A 316 18.00 -8.69 17.35
CA ARG A 316 17.94 -10.07 16.89
C ARG A 316 16.53 -10.67 17.03
N GLU A 317 15.81 -10.26 18.09
CA GLU A 317 14.52 -10.83 18.46
C GLU A 317 13.63 -9.74 19.05
N ILE A 318 12.34 -9.80 18.75
CA ILE A 318 11.29 -8.99 19.38
C ILE A 318 10.23 -9.91 19.99
N ALA A 319 9.65 -9.48 21.12
CA ALA A 319 8.41 -10.05 21.64
C ALA A 319 7.23 -9.18 21.23
N ILE A 320 6.15 -9.83 20.82
CA ILE A 320 4.87 -9.22 20.48
C ILE A 320 3.84 -9.77 21.46
N SER A 321 3.28 -8.90 22.32
CA SER A 321 2.27 -9.27 23.31
C SER A 321 0.94 -8.59 22.96
N TYR A 322 -0.16 -9.24 23.28
CA TYR A 322 -1.51 -8.76 22.98
C TYR A 322 -2.57 -9.54 23.76
N TRP A 323 -3.75 -8.97 23.88
CA TRP A 323 -4.96 -9.67 24.24
C TRP A 323 -5.81 -10.01 23.03
N ILE A 324 -6.45 -11.18 23.05
CA ILE A 324 -7.28 -11.65 21.93
C ILE A 324 -8.48 -12.44 22.45
N ARG A 325 -9.64 -12.23 21.80
CA ARG A 325 -10.88 -12.99 21.97
C ARG A 325 -11.39 -13.42 20.61
N GLY A 326 -11.97 -14.63 20.52
CA GLY A 326 -12.52 -15.17 19.30
C GLY A 326 -13.96 -15.66 19.45
N ASN A 327 -14.78 -15.48 18.40
CA ASN A 327 -16.13 -16.01 18.33
C ASN A 327 -16.39 -16.66 16.96
N ARG A 328 -16.72 -17.97 16.97
CA ARG A 328 -17.03 -18.78 15.78
C ARG A 328 -15.96 -18.67 14.68
N LEU A 329 -14.71 -18.63 15.06
CA LEU A 329 -13.60 -18.54 14.13
C LEU A 329 -13.45 -19.83 13.31
N GLN A 330 -13.38 -19.68 11.97
CA GLN A 330 -13.14 -20.78 11.05
C GLN A 330 -12.07 -20.36 10.05
N ALA A 331 -11.16 -21.27 9.71
CA ALA A 331 -10.16 -21.04 8.67
C ALA A 331 -10.83 -20.70 7.33
N GLY A 332 -10.15 -19.91 6.50
CA GLY A 332 -10.62 -19.55 5.17
C GLY A 332 -10.37 -20.66 4.14
N ARG A 333 -10.09 -20.25 2.89
CA ARG A 333 -9.91 -21.18 1.75
C ARG A 333 -8.53 -21.86 1.73
N SER A 334 -7.56 -21.28 2.41
CA SER A 334 -6.18 -21.75 2.44
C SER A 334 -5.63 -21.76 3.87
N ALA A 335 -4.53 -22.50 4.08
CA ALA A 335 -3.85 -22.57 5.38
C ALA A 335 -3.26 -21.24 5.86
N GLN A 336 -3.15 -20.24 4.99
CA GLN A 336 -2.70 -18.88 5.34
C GLN A 336 -3.86 -17.99 5.82
N GLU A 337 -5.10 -18.39 5.54
CA GLU A 337 -6.31 -17.66 5.89
C GLU A 337 -6.79 -18.06 7.29
N GLU A 338 -6.01 -17.72 8.31
CA GLU A 338 -6.33 -17.99 9.71
C GLU A 338 -6.22 -16.71 10.56
N PRO A 339 -7.04 -16.59 11.64
CA PRO A 339 -6.96 -15.44 12.54
C PRO A 339 -5.61 -15.39 13.26
N GLY A 340 -5.05 -14.19 13.38
CA GLY A 340 -3.76 -14.04 14.02
C GLY A 340 -3.07 -12.73 13.68
N PHE A 341 -1.75 -12.74 13.75
CA PHE A 341 -0.95 -11.64 13.21
C PHE A 341 0.05 -12.13 12.17
N ILE A 342 0.39 -11.25 11.25
CA ILE A 342 1.52 -11.38 10.34
C ILE A 342 2.54 -10.29 10.63
N ILE A 343 3.82 -10.55 10.39
CA ILE A 343 4.85 -9.52 10.37
C ILE A 343 5.74 -9.72 9.15
N GLU A 344 5.90 -8.66 8.39
CA GLU A 344 6.74 -8.64 7.20
C GLU A 344 7.90 -7.67 7.40
N PHE A 345 9.12 -8.13 7.14
CA PHE A 345 10.34 -7.36 7.29
C PHE A 345 10.85 -6.88 5.95
N TYR A 346 11.30 -5.63 5.91
CA TYR A 346 11.82 -4.99 4.71
C TYR A 346 13.22 -4.45 4.93
N GLY A 347 14.08 -4.61 3.92
CA GLY A 347 15.43 -4.07 3.88
C GLY A 347 15.49 -2.58 3.56
N HIS A 348 16.71 -2.05 3.40
CA HIS A 348 16.95 -0.64 3.12
C HIS A 348 16.24 -0.13 1.85
N ASN A 349 16.18 -0.94 0.80
CA ASN A 349 15.52 -0.65 -0.47
C ASN A 349 14.06 -1.11 -0.53
N ARG A 350 13.41 -1.34 0.63
CA ARG A 350 12.05 -1.84 0.78
C ARG A 350 11.78 -3.19 0.08
N ALA A 351 12.83 -3.97 -0.17
CA ALA A 351 12.65 -5.35 -0.58
C ALA A 351 12.26 -6.21 0.64
N PRO A 352 11.31 -7.15 0.50
CA PRO A 352 10.97 -8.10 1.56
C PRO A 352 12.22 -8.94 1.92
N VAL A 353 12.50 -9.07 3.21
CA VAL A 353 13.67 -9.83 3.73
C VAL A 353 13.28 -10.88 4.78
N GLY A 354 12.00 -10.97 5.13
CA GLY A 354 11.46 -11.97 6.04
C GLY A 354 9.95 -11.82 6.21
N PHE A 355 9.29 -12.92 6.54
CA PHE A 355 7.86 -12.99 6.81
C PHE A 355 7.62 -14.02 7.91
N GLU A 356 6.76 -13.68 8.86
CA GLU A 356 6.29 -14.56 9.92
C GLU A 356 4.77 -14.43 10.07
N GLN A 357 4.10 -15.54 10.34
CA GLN A 357 2.68 -15.58 10.68
C GLN A 357 2.51 -16.34 12.00
N ARG A 358 1.67 -15.81 12.88
CA ARG A 358 1.24 -16.48 14.11
C ARG A 358 -0.26 -16.62 14.10
N ARG A 359 -0.73 -17.83 14.40
CA ARG A 359 -2.15 -18.22 14.34
C ARG A 359 -2.68 -18.33 15.76
N ASN A 360 -3.89 -17.85 15.96
CA ASN A 360 -4.49 -17.80 17.29
C ASN A 360 -5.56 -18.90 17.52
N GLY A 361 -5.75 -19.79 16.53
CA GLY A 361 -6.66 -20.91 16.58
C GLY A 361 -8.06 -20.62 16.05
N SER A 362 -8.93 -21.60 16.15
CA SER A 362 -10.32 -21.59 15.66
C SER A 362 -11.32 -21.72 16.79
N GLY A 363 -12.64 -21.60 16.48
CA GLY A 363 -13.73 -21.73 17.42
C GLY A 363 -13.99 -20.44 18.22
N SER A 364 -14.49 -20.59 19.45
CA SER A 364 -14.78 -19.47 20.35
C SER A 364 -13.96 -19.59 21.62
N PHE A 365 -13.38 -18.48 22.05
CA PHE A 365 -12.61 -18.41 23.30
C PHE A 365 -12.72 -17.01 23.94
N ALA A 366 -12.68 -16.98 25.26
CA ALA A 366 -12.68 -15.76 26.04
C ALA A 366 -11.35 -14.98 25.86
N TRP A 367 -11.29 -13.78 26.40
CA TRP A 367 -10.05 -12.99 26.44
C TRP A 367 -8.89 -13.82 26.99
N LYS A 368 -7.81 -13.88 26.23
CA LYS A 368 -6.54 -14.47 26.65
C LYS A 368 -5.40 -13.57 26.26
N GLN A 369 -4.41 -13.44 27.15
CA GLN A 369 -3.17 -12.79 26.82
C GLN A 369 -2.24 -13.77 26.10
N ALA A 370 -1.55 -13.30 25.07
CA ALA A 370 -0.56 -14.04 24.33
C ALA A 370 0.73 -13.22 24.17
N SER A 371 1.84 -13.91 24.07
CA SER A 371 3.14 -13.29 23.79
C SER A 371 3.97 -14.22 22.90
N GLU A 372 4.39 -13.70 21.76
CA GLU A 372 5.10 -14.45 20.73
C GLU A 372 6.47 -13.84 20.48
N ARG A 373 7.50 -14.69 20.30
CA ARG A 373 8.84 -14.25 19.92
C ARG A 373 9.06 -14.39 18.43
N VAL A 374 9.60 -13.36 17.82
CA VAL A 374 9.85 -13.28 16.39
C VAL A 374 11.31 -12.94 16.14
N GLN A 375 11.97 -13.73 15.27
CA GLN A 375 13.34 -13.48 14.88
C GLN A 375 13.43 -12.38 13.83
N VAL A 376 14.35 -11.45 14.04
CA VAL A 376 14.52 -10.28 13.16
C VAL A 376 15.66 -10.55 12.17
N PRO A 377 15.42 -10.50 10.85
CA PRO A 377 16.48 -10.59 9.85
C PRO A 377 17.51 -9.46 10.02
N VAL A 378 18.80 -9.77 9.88
CA VAL A 378 19.89 -8.78 10.03
C VAL A 378 19.78 -7.61 9.06
N THR A 379 19.19 -7.85 7.88
CA THR A 379 18.97 -6.85 6.83
C THR A 379 17.71 -6.02 7.02
N ALA A 380 16.85 -6.34 7.99
CA ALA A 380 15.63 -5.58 8.26
C ALA A 380 15.93 -4.14 8.69
N ARG A 381 15.15 -3.19 8.18
CA ARG A 381 15.20 -1.75 8.50
C ARG A 381 13.82 -1.20 8.87
N LEU A 382 12.80 -1.95 8.56
CA LEU A 382 11.40 -1.62 8.74
C LEU A 382 10.62 -2.94 8.86
N ALA A 383 9.59 -2.94 9.68
CA ALA A 383 8.62 -4.02 9.73
C ALA A 383 7.19 -3.47 9.58
N VAL A 384 6.32 -4.29 9.02
CA VAL A 384 4.87 -4.06 8.97
C VAL A 384 4.20 -5.22 9.69
N ILE A 385 3.46 -4.92 10.76
CA ILE A 385 2.60 -5.89 11.43
C ILE A 385 1.17 -5.74 10.93
N GLY A 386 0.50 -6.87 10.72
CA GLY A 386 -0.92 -6.94 10.43
C GLY A 386 -1.62 -7.82 11.45
N ILE A 387 -2.83 -7.45 11.87
CA ILE A 387 -3.68 -8.22 12.76
C ILE A 387 -5.05 -8.42 12.13
N GLY A 388 -5.73 -9.53 12.41
CA GLY A 388 -7.08 -9.76 11.88
C GLY A 388 -7.42 -11.20 11.59
N LEU A 389 -8.32 -11.40 10.62
CA LEU A 389 -8.85 -12.69 10.18
C LEU A 389 -8.16 -13.24 8.92
N PHE A 390 -7.55 -12.38 8.08
CA PHE A 390 -6.81 -12.74 6.87
C PHE A 390 -7.51 -13.76 5.94
N GLY A 391 -8.85 -13.62 5.77
CA GLY A 391 -9.65 -14.55 4.97
C GLY A 391 -10.39 -15.62 5.77
N ALA A 392 -10.09 -15.80 7.05
CA ALA A 392 -10.90 -16.58 7.98
C ALA A 392 -12.24 -15.92 8.23
N THR A 393 -13.24 -16.69 8.69
CA THR A 393 -14.56 -16.18 9.06
C THR A 393 -14.78 -16.21 10.57
N GLY A 394 -15.78 -15.43 11.04
CA GLY A 394 -16.10 -15.26 12.45
C GLY A 394 -15.82 -13.83 12.91
N GLU A 395 -15.62 -13.68 14.21
CA GLU A 395 -15.31 -12.41 14.86
C GLU A 395 -14.07 -12.55 15.73
N VAL A 396 -13.16 -11.56 15.68
CA VAL A 396 -11.97 -11.53 16.53
C VAL A 396 -11.79 -10.12 17.08
N TRP A 397 -11.42 -10.04 18.36
CA TRP A 397 -11.10 -8.79 19.07
C TRP A 397 -9.66 -8.80 19.51
N TRP A 398 -9.04 -7.64 19.44
CA TRP A 398 -7.66 -7.39 19.82
C TRP A 398 -7.56 -6.22 20.77
N ASP A 399 -6.63 -6.30 21.74
CA ASP A 399 -6.34 -5.23 22.66
C ASP A 399 -4.88 -5.27 23.15
N ASP A 400 -4.37 -4.15 23.62
CA ASP A 400 -3.04 -3.96 24.23
C ASP A 400 -1.88 -4.60 23.42
N MET A 401 -1.83 -4.28 22.13
CA MET A 401 -0.75 -4.71 21.26
C MET A 401 0.55 -3.99 21.60
N GLN A 402 1.60 -4.73 21.96
CA GLN A 402 2.91 -4.19 22.29
C GLN A 402 4.03 -4.92 21.55
N ILE A 403 5.11 -4.18 21.24
CA ILE A 403 6.35 -4.75 20.70
C ILE A 403 7.52 -4.32 21.59
N LYS A 404 8.34 -5.30 22.01
CA LYS A 404 9.53 -5.04 22.82
C LYS A 404 10.72 -5.83 22.27
N PRO A 405 11.92 -5.22 22.09
CA PRO A 405 13.14 -5.96 21.81
C PRO A 405 13.47 -6.90 22.98
N THR A 406 13.76 -8.17 22.68
CA THR A 406 14.13 -9.20 23.68
C THR A 406 15.48 -9.84 23.41
N GLY A 407 16.03 -9.65 22.21
CA GLY A 407 17.36 -10.13 21.84
C GLY A 407 18.14 -9.09 21.05
N PHE A 408 19.41 -8.89 21.39
CA PHE A 408 20.30 -7.95 20.72
C PHE A 408 21.47 -8.64 20.06
N ARG A 409 22.03 -8.03 19.03
CA ARG A 409 23.26 -8.46 18.36
C ARG A 409 24.44 -7.71 18.97
N PRO A 410 25.63 -8.35 19.13
CA PRO A 410 26.83 -7.67 19.59
C PRO A 410 27.15 -6.48 18.69
N SER A 411 27.55 -5.36 19.28
CA SER A 411 28.03 -4.20 18.48
C SER A 411 29.37 -4.55 17.83
N ALA A 412 29.61 -4.05 16.61
CA ALA A 412 30.84 -4.30 15.86
C ALA A 412 32.14 -3.89 16.61
N SER A 413 32.03 -3.00 17.62
CA SER A 413 33.15 -2.53 18.44
C SER A 413 33.66 -3.58 19.45
N THR A 414 32.84 -4.61 19.78
CA THR A 414 33.24 -5.62 20.76
C THR A 414 34.15 -6.70 20.15
N LYS A 415 34.19 -6.85 18.83
CA LYS A 415 35.08 -7.81 18.15
C LYS A 415 36.54 -7.34 18.01
N ALA A 416 36.80 -6.05 18.09
CA ALA A 416 38.17 -5.50 17.98
C ALA A 416 39.00 -5.63 19.27
N ARG A 417 38.37 -5.86 20.44
CA ARG A 417 39.07 -5.99 21.73
C ARG A 417 39.40 -7.43 22.12
N ALA A 418 38.88 -8.43 21.45
CA ALA A 418 39.13 -9.83 21.76
C ALA A 418 40.31 -10.46 20.94
N GLY A 419 40.87 -9.72 19.99
CA GLY A 419 41.95 -10.15 19.10
C GLY A 419 43.37 -9.77 19.51
N ASP A 420 43.52 -8.91 20.57
CA ASP A 420 44.83 -8.34 20.94
C ASP A 420 45.38 -8.89 22.29
N GLN A 421 44.91 -10.05 22.75
CA GLN A 421 45.48 -10.79 23.87
C GLN A 421 45.67 -12.27 23.49
N ARG A 422 46.65 -12.52 22.61
CA ARG A 422 47.37 -13.79 22.55
C ARG A 422 48.82 -13.54 22.10
#